data_47662960ba42613315f1129134f1a68f
#
_entry.id   47662960ba42613315f1129134f1a68f
#
_cell.length_a   1.000
_cell.length_b   1.000
_cell.length_c   1.000
_cell.angle_alpha   90.00
_cell.angle_beta   90.00
_cell.angle_gamma   90.00
#
_symmetry.space_group_name_H-M   'P 1'
#
loop_
_entity.id
_entity.type
_entity.pdbx_description
1 polymer ?
#
loop_
_entity_poly.entity_id
_entity_poly.type
_entity_poly.pdbx_seq_one_letter_code
_entity_poly.pdbx_strand_id
1 'polypeptide(L)'
;MGFAGTLARTVAAALGNAVAGVILHGSLTLDDYLPGRSDIDLLVVVDHPLGDARLAALTGAMTAQPPQAPGPVDLRLVTRQVAAAPTPAPPMEAYLRLTPACGVRVEERRHPGERDLVVELSVCRAHGRSLLGAAPAELLSEVPDRWVVAAGDAQLADWQAIGDDPPHAELTVLTACRVWRFVEEGRHCSKTAAGRWALERDPTLQAVRDALRRRRGDPARPIDPAQVSQLLAMVRRRLPGAHGASAAVSHRSDLGRWATSRPDRGRERDTVRRCRGRWTLRQPPPTM
;
A
#
# COMPACT_ATOMS: atom_id res chain seq x y z
N MET A 1 -3.33 -14.89 -19.77
CA MET A 1 -2.88 -13.62 -19.13
C MET A 1 -3.78 -13.37 -17.94
N GLY A 2 -3.21 -13.09 -16.76
CA GLY A 2 -3.98 -12.88 -15.54
C GLY A 2 -4.69 -11.53 -15.50
N PHE A 3 -5.53 -11.33 -14.49
CA PHE A 3 -6.33 -10.12 -14.27
C PHE A 3 -5.50 -8.82 -14.32
N ALA A 4 -4.31 -8.78 -13.69
CA ALA A 4 -3.40 -7.62 -13.74
C ALA A 4 -2.99 -7.24 -15.18
N GLY A 5 -2.75 -8.21 -16.06
CA GLY A 5 -2.48 -7.96 -17.47
C GLY A 5 -3.68 -7.38 -18.23
N THR A 6 -4.89 -7.73 -17.84
CA THR A 6 -6.12 -7.11 -18.39
C THR A 6 -6.22 -5.66 -17.95
N LEU A 7 -5.97 -5.35 -16.69
CA LEU A 7 -5.94 -3.98 -16.19
C LEU A 7 -4.89 -3.12 -16.92
N ALA A 8 -3.68 -3.66 -17.13
CA ALA A 8 -2.63 -2.94 -17.86
C ALA A 8 -3.08 -2.59 -19.30
N ARG A 9 -3.76 -3.50 -20.00
CA ARG A 9 -4.34 -3.20 -21.33
C ARG A 9 -5.45 -2.15 -21.27
N THR A 10 -6.30 -2.18 -20.23
CA THR A 10 -7.32 -1.15 -20.02
C THR A 10 -6.71 0.22 -19.82
N VAL A 11 -5.64 0.30 -18.97
CA VAL A 11 -4.89 1.54 -18.77
C VAL A 11 -4.29 2.04 -20.10
N ALA A 12 -3.67 1.16 -20.87
CA ALA A 12 -3.09 1.50 -22.16
C ALA A 12 -4.14 1.96 -23.17
N ALA A 13 -5.30 1.30 -23.23
CA ALA A 13 -6.40 1.70 -24.11
C ALA A 13 -6.97 3.07 -23.73
N ALA A 14 -7.11 3.38 -22.44
CA ALA A 14 -7.66 4.64 -21.96
C ALA A 14 -6.71 5.83 -22.12
N LEU A 15 -5.41 5.63 -21.93
CA LEU A 15 -4.41 6.70 -21.94
C LEU A 15 -3.58 6.77 -23.24
N GLY A 16 -3.63 5.72 -24.06
CA GLY A 16 -2.94 5.65 -25.35
C GLY A 16 -1.42 5.80 -25.20
N ASN A 17 -0.84 6.61 -26.06
CA ASN A 17 0.59 6.90 -26.12
C ASN A 17 1.13 7.71 -24.94
N ALA A 18 0.29 8.11 -23.98
CA ALA A 18 0.75 8.78 -22.78
C ALA A 18 1.36 7.80 -21.74
N VAL A 19 1.17 6.47 -21.93
CA VAL A 19 1.68 5.47 -20.99
C VAL A 19 3.09 5.04 -21.38
N ALA A 20 4.05 5.34 -20.51
CA ALA A 20 5.42 4.85 -20.62
C ALA A 20 5.57 3.41 -20.11
N GLY A 21 4.81 3.04 -19.09
CA GLY A 21 4.81 1.69 -18.56
C GLY A 21 3.76 1.44 -17.48
N VAL A 22 3.47 0.15 -17.28
CA VAL A 22 2.63 -0.35 -16.19
C VAL A 22 3.40 -1.44 -15.46
N ILE A 23 3.63 -1.24 -14.18
CA ILE A 23 4.43 -2.12 -13.33
C ILE A 23 3.52 -2.75 -12.27
N LEU A 24 3.49 -4.08 -12.22
CA LEU A 24 2.91 -4.84 -11.12
C LEU A 24 3.92 -4.90 -9.98
N HIS A 25 3.48 -4.68 -8.75
CA HIS A 25 4.36 -4.77 -7.58
C HIS A 25 3.63 -5.35 -6.35
N GLY A 26 4.18 -5.15 -5.15
CA GLY A 26 3.54 -5.55 -3.91
C GLY A 26 3.52 -7.05 -3.68
N SER A 27 2.43 -7.55 -3.10
CA SER A 27 2.32 -8.93 -2.63
C SER A 27 2.42 -9.97 -3.75
N LEU A 28 1.97 -9.65 -4.97
CA LEU A 28 2.04 -10.55 -6.13
C LEU A 28 3.46 -10.78 -6.65
N THR A 29 4.35 -9.81 -6.47
CA THR A 29 5.75 -9.93 -6.92
C THR A 29 6.70 -10.36 -5.80
N LEU A 30 6.20 -10.41 -4.57
CA LEU A 30 6.94 -10.83 -3.37
C LEU A 30 6.49 -12.21 -2.85
N ASP A 31 5.74 -12.99 -3.65
CA ASP A 31 5.23 -14.32 -3.31
C ASP A 31 4.44 -14.39 -1.99
N ASP A 32 3.63 -13.37 -1.73
CA ASP A 32 2.86 -13.24 -0.48
C ASP A 32 1.40 -12.81 -0.72
N TYR A 33 0.89 -13.04 -1.93
CA TYR A 33 -0.48 -12.70 -2.29
C TYR A 33 -1.48 -13.65 -1.66
N LEU A 34 -2.47 -13.09 -0.99
CA LEU A 34 -3.58 -13.83 -0.37
C LEU A 34 -4.89 -13.45 -1.09
N PRO A 35 -5.51 -14.38 -1.84
CA PRO A 35 -6.77 -14.12 -2.54
C PRO A 35 -7.84 -13.59 -1.58
N GLY A 36 -8.53 -12.50 -1.98
CA GLY A 36 -9.58 -11.86 -1.20
C GLY A 36 -9.09 -11.02 0.00
N ARG A 37 -7.78 -10.99 0.26
CA ARG A 37 -7.18 -10.22 1.37
C ARG A 37 -6.08 -9.24 0.93
N SER A 38 -5.33 -9.62 -0.11
CA SER A 38 -4.29 -8.76 -0.66
C SER A 38 -4.84 -7.90 -1.79
N ASP A 39 -4.37 -6.66 -1.85
CA ASP A 39 -4.60 -5.78 -2.97
C ASP A 39 -3.71 -6.18 -4.17
N ILE A 40 -4.09 -5.75 -5.36
CA ILE A 40 -3.27 -5.82 -6.56
C ILE A 40 -2.71 -4.42 -6.78
N ASP A 41 -1.41 -4.29 -6.63
CA ASP A 41 -0.73 -3.01 -6.66
C ASP A 41 -0.15 -2.74 -8.06
N LEU A 42 -0.53 -1.63 -8.69
CA LEU A 42 -0.06 -1.20 -10.01
C LEU A 42 0.52 0.22 -9.94
N LEU A 43 1.73 0.38 -10.44
CA LEU A 43 2.31 1.69 -10.72
C LEU A 43 2.26 1.96 -12.23
N VAL A 44 1.63 3.06 -12.61
CA VAL A 44 1.57 3.54 -13.98
C VAL A 44 2.52 4.72 -14.14
N VAL A 45 3.45 4.62 -15.08
CA VAL A 45 4.32 5.72 -15.47
C VAL A 45 3.75 6.35 -16.73
N VAL A 46 3.46 7.65 -16.67
CA VAL A 46 2.98 8.44 -17.81
C VAL A 46 4.06 9.42 -18.26
N ASP A 47 4.10 9.74 -19.56
CA ASP A 47 5.15 10.63 -20.10
C ASP A 47 5.04 12.06 -19.57
N HIS A 48 3.82 12.57 -19.41
CA HIS A 48 3.52 13.94 -18.98
C HIS A 48 2.35 13.96 -18.00
N PRO A 49 2.17 15.05 -17.23
CA PRO A 49 0.99 15.23 -16.38
C PRO A 49 -0.31 15.02 -17.13
N LEU A 50 -1.27 14.34 -16.49
CA LEU A 50 -2.56 14.03 -17.08
C LEU A 50 -3.54 15.19 -16.92
N GLY A 51 -4.17 15.59 -18.04
CA GLY A 51 -5.35 16.46 -17.99
C GLY A 51 -6.59 15.73 -17.44
N ASP A 52 -7.56 16.51 -16.95
CA ASP A 52 -8.78 15.95 -16.32
C ASP A 52 -9.57 15.03 -17.24
N ALA A 53 -9.61 15.33 -18.56
CA ALA A 53 -10.28 14.48 -19.54
C ALA A 53 -9.66 13.08 -19.64
N ARG A 54 -8.33 12.97 -19.60
CA ARG A 54 -7.63 11.66 -19.63
C ARG A 54 -7.84 10.89 -18.34
N LEU A 55 -7.81 11.59 -17.19
CA LEU A 55 -8.08 10.95 -15.90
C LEU A 55 -9.54 10.45 -15.82
N ALA A 56 -10.49 11.22 -16.34
CA ALA A 56 -11.89 10.81 -16.43
C ALA A 56 -12.07 9.61 -17.38
N ALA A 57 -11.38 9.59 -18.53
CA ALA A 57 -11.38 8.46 -19.45
C ALA A 57 -10.82 7.18 -18.79
N LEU A 58 -9.70 7.28 -18.07
CA LEU A 58 -9.13 6.18 -17.31
C LEU A 58 -10.12 5.67 -16.25
N THR A 59 -10.68 6.56 -15.45
CA THR A 59 -11.66 6.21 -14.40
C THR A 59 -12.88 5.50 -15.00
N GLY A 60 -13.41 6.00 -16.11
CA GLY A 60 -14.52 5.38 -16.83
C GLY A 60 -14.18 3.99 -17.37
N ALA A 61 -13.00 3.83 -17.98
CA ALA A 61 -12.54 2.56 -18.50
C ALA A 61 -12.31 1.52 -17.38
N MET A 62 -11.79 1.94 -16.25
CA MET A 62 -11.61 1.07 -15.07
C MET A 62 -12.97 0.68 -14.46
N THR A 63 -13.95 1.59 -14.45
CA THR A 63 -15.31 1.32 -13.94
C THR A 63 -16.07 0.34 -14.84
N ALA A 64 -15.82 0.37 -16.14
CA ALA A 64 -16.43 -0.53 -17.11
C ALA A 64 -15.89 -1.98 -17.05
N GLN A 65 -14.81 -2.22 -16.28
CA GLN A 65 -14.28 -3.57 -16.12
C GLN A 65 -15.25 -4.44 -15.32
N PRO A 66 -15.44 -5.71 -15.69
CA PRO A 66 -16.30 -6.62 -14.95
C PRO A 66 -15.75 -6.81 -13.51
N PRO A 67 -16.64 -6.99 -12.51
CA PRO A 67 -16.27 -7.10 -11.09
C PRO A 67 -15.62 -8.44 -10.72
N GLN A 68 -14.75 -8.97 -11.56
CA GLN A 68 -14.04 -10.23 -11.36
C GLN A 68 -12.65 -10.05 -10.73
N ALA A 69 -12.39 -8.88 -10.14
CA ALA A 69 -11.15 -8.67 -9.42
C ALA A 69 -11.05 -9.68 -8.27
N PRO A 70 -9.96 -10.44 -8.19
CA PRO A 70 -9.73 -11.38 -7.07
C PRO A 70 -9.49 -10.68 -5.73
N GLY A 71 -9.42 -9.35 -5.73
CA GLY A 71 -9.24 -8.46 -4.58
C GLY A 71 -9.30 -7.00 -5.01
N PRO A 72 -9.13 -6.05 -4.07
CA PRO A 72 -8.99 -4.65 -4.40
C PRO A 72 -7.79 -4.40 -5.32
N VAL A 73 -7.86 -3.32 -6.10
CA VAL A 73 -6.75 -2.87 -6.95
C VAL A 73 -6.38 -1.45 -6.53
N ASP A 74 -5.11 -1.25 -6.28
CA ASP A 74 -4.52 0.05 -6.05
C ASP A 74 -3.68 0.43 -7.27
N LEU A 75 -4.07 1.54 -7.90
CA LEU A 75 -3.44 2.04 -9.11
C LEU A 75 -2.91 3.46 -8.83
N ARG A 76 -1.59 3.61 -8.77
CA ARG A 76 -0.93 4.91 -8.64
C ARG A 76 -0.31 5.34 -9.95
N LEU A 77 -0.41 6.63 -10.25
CA LEU A 77 0.12 7.22 -11.48
C LEU A 77 1.17 8.26 -11.14
N VAL A 78 2.32 8.15 -11.77
CA VAL A 78 3.41 9.12 -11.69
C VAL A 78 3.89 9.52 -13.08
N THR A 79 4.48 10.70 -13.21
CA THR A 79 5.12 11.09 -14.47
C THR A 79 6.48 10.41 -14.62
N ARG A 80 6.95 10.30 -15.87
CA ARG A 80 8.32 9.87 -16.19
C ARG A 80 9.37 10.73 -15.47
N GLN A 81 9.13 12.02 -15.30
CA GLN A 81 10.01 12.91 -14.57
C GLN A 81 10.16 12.48 -13.10
N VAL A 82 9.05 12.18 -12.44
CA VAL A 82 9.04 11.69 -11.04
C VAL A 82 9.71 10.33 -10.94
N ALA A 83 9.43 9.43 -11.88
CA ALA A 83 10.03 8.11 -11.95
C ALA A 83 11.57 8.16 -12.14
N ALA A 84 12.05 9.08 -12.98
CA ALA A 84 13.47 9.27 -13.27
C ALA A 84 14.24 10.07 -12.23
N ALA A 85 13.54 10.93 -11.46
CA ALA A 85 14.16 11.79 -10.43
C ALA A 85 13.28 11.85 -9.18
N PRO A 86 13.19 10.76 -8.41
CA PRO A 86 12.37 10.70 -7.21
C PRO A 86 12.88 11.70 -6.15
N THR A 87 11.96 12.11 -5.28
CA THR A 87 12.24 12.96 -4.10
C THR A 87 11.83 12.20 -2.83
N PRO A 88 12.15 12.68 -1.61
CA PRO A 88 11.69 12.05 -0.37
C PRO A 88 10.16 11.98 -0.22
N ALA A 89 9.44 12.88 -0.88
CA ALA A 89 7.98 12.88 -1.01
C ALA A 89 7.63 13.17 -2.48
N PRO A 90 7.61 12.14 -3.35
CA PRO A 90 7.39 12.35 -4.77
C PRO A 90 5.96 12.82 -5.04
N PRO A 91 5.73 13.75 -5.99
CA PRO A 91 4.39 14.08 -6.41
C PRO A 91 3.73 12.93 -7.17
N MET A 92 2.41 12.83 -7.06
CA MET A 92 1.60 11.79 -7.68
C MET A 92 0.49 12.42 -8.52
N GLU A 93 0.30 11.92 -9.75
CA GLU A 93 -0.75 12.41 -10.66
C GLU A 93 -2.15 11.98 -10.21
N ALA A 94 -2.29 10.72 -9.80
CA ALA A 94 -3.53 10.19 -9.28
C ALA A 94 -3.32 8.89 -8.50
N TYR A 95 -4.24 8.63 -7.58
CA TYR A 95 -4.45 7.35 -6.93
C TYR A 95 -5.89 6.91 -7.17
N LEU A 96 -6.06 5.76 -7.80
CA LEU A 96 -7.35 5.13 -8.03
C LEU A 96 -7.42 3.82 -7.26
N ARG A 97 -8.50 3.63 -6.53
CA ARG A 97 -8.81 2.37 -5.87
C ARG A 97 -10.04 1.72 -6.49
N LEU A 98 -9.89 0.49 -6.95
CA LEU A 98 -10.99 -0.34 -7.43
C LEU A 98 -11.29 -1.41 -6.39
N THR A 99 -12.53 -1.45 -5.91
CA THR A 99 -12.98 -2.51 -5.00
C THR A 99 -14.18 -3.24 -5.59
N PRO A 100 -14.29 -4.58 -5.42
CA PRO A 100 -15.44 -5.33 -5.95
C PRO A 100 -16.80 -4.84 -5.44
N ALA A 101 -16.83 -4.24 -4.24
CA ALA A 101 -18.07 -3.79 -3.60
C ALA A 101 -18.48 -2.35 -3.99
N CYS A 102 -17.50 -1.47 -4.25
CA CYS A 102 -17.75 -0.02 -4.41
C CYS A 102 -17.33 0.53 -5.77
N GLY A 103 -16.80 -0.31 -6.68
CA GLY A 103 -16.29 0.14 -7.98
C GLY A 103 -15.00 0.95 -7.87
N VAL A 104 -14.79 1.85 -8.83
CA VAL A 104 -13.60 2.71 -8.90
C VAL A 104 -13.82 3.99 -8.11
N ARG A 105 -12.86 4.32 -7.26
CA ARG A 105 -12.74 5.62 -6.59
C ARG A 105 -11.46 6.30 -7.02
N VAL A 106 -11.51 7.59 -7.25
CA VAL A 106 -10.32 8.43 -7.31
C VAL A 106 -10.08 8.93 -5.89
N GLU A 107 -9.12 8.33 -5.21
CA GLU A 107 -8.80 8.67 -3.83
C GLU A 107 -8.06 10.01 -3.77
N GLU A 108 -7.14 10.23 -4.72
CA GLU A 108 -6.35 11.47 -4.79
C GLU A 108 -6.07 11.90 -6.22
N ARG A 109 -5.92 13.21 -6.42
CA ARG A 109 -5.51 13.83 -7.69
C ARG A 109 -4.42 14.85 -7.43
N ARG A 110 -3.34 14.79 -8.24
CA ARG A 110 -2.24 15.75 -8.21
C ARG A 110 -1.72 16.04 -6.80
N HIS A 111 -1.43 14.95 -6.09
CA HIS A 111 -0.84 15.08 -4.75
C HIS A 111 0.57 15.68 -4.85
N PRO A 112 0.87 16.80 -4.15
CA PRO A 112 2.12 17.53 -4.33
C PRO A 112 3.35 16.80 -3.77
N GLY A 113 3.17 15.84 -2.87
CA GLY A 113 4.25 15.05 -2.29
C GLY A 113 3.73 13.96 -1.38
N GLU A 114 3.83 12.68 -1.83
CA GLU A 114 3.38 11.49 -1.10
C GLU A 114 4.57 10.71 -0.56
N ARG A 115 4.72 10.66 0.76
CA ARG A 115 5.86 9.98 1.42
C ARG A 115 5.88 8.47 1.16
N ASP A 116 4.72 7.82 1.15
CA ASP A 116 4.64 6.37 0.96
C ASP A 116 5.03 5.97 -0.46
N LEU A 117 4.87 6.87 -1.42
CA LEU A 117 5.22 6.64 -2.81
C LEU A 117 6.73 6.40 -3.00
N VAL A 118 7.60 6.98 -2.17
CA VAL A 118 9.05 6.73 -2.26
C VAL A 118 9.38 5.26 -1.96
N VAL A 119 8.67 4.65 -1.01
CA VAL A 119 8.81 3.22 -0.69
C VAL A 119 8.32 2.36 -1.86
N GLU A 120 7.19 2.73 -2.46
CA GLU A 120 6.65 2.00 -3.62
C GLU A 120 7.58 2.07 -4.82
N LEU A 121 8.13 3.24 -5.16
CA LEU A 121 9.09 3.39 -6.26
C LEU A 121 10.31 2.48 -6.04
N SER A 122 10.82 2.42 -4.80
CA SER A 122 11.91 1.52 -4.43
C SER A 122 11.54 0.04 -4.57
N VAL A 123 10.35 -0.37 -4.10
CA VAL A 123 9.83 -1.75 -4.26
C VAL A 123 9.60 -2.08 -5.73
N CYS A 124 9.00 -1.17 -6.50
CA CYS A 124 8.76 -1.35 -7.93
C CYS A 124 10.06 -1.58 -8.70
N ARG A 125 11.09 -0.78 -8.43
CA ARG A 125 12.39 -0.93 -9.09
C ARG A 125 13.04 -2.29 -8.76
N ALA A 126 13.00 -2.70 -7.48
CA ALA A 126 13.68 -3.90 -7.01
C ALA A 126 12.94 -5.20 -7.32
N HIS A 127 11.61 -5.20 -7.28
CA HIS A 127 10.79 -6.41 -7.33
C HIS A 127 9.60 -6.28 -8.30
N GLY A 128 9.43 -5.14 -8.95
CA GLY A 128 8.34 -4.92 -9.90
C GLY A 128 8.48 -5.81 -11.13
N ARG A 129 7.33 -6.13 -11.73
CA ARG A 129 7.26 -6.83 -13.02
C ARG A 129 6.55 -5.94 -14.04
N SER A 130 7.21 -5.66 -15.16
CA SER A 130 6.57 -4.94 -16.26
C SER A 130 5.40 -5.74 -16.81
N LEU A 131 4.24 -5.12 -16.88
CA LEU A 131 3.06 -5.60 -17.62
C LEU A 131 2.96 -4.91 -18.98
N LEU A 132 3.50 -3.70 -19.09
CA LEU A 132 3.59 -2.90 -20.29
C LEU A 132 4.82 -1.98 -20.22
N GLY A 133 5.46 -1.73 -21.36
CA GLY A 133 6.61 -0.84 -21.47
C GLY A 133 7.93 -1.49 -21.05
N ALA A 134 8.93 -0.67 -20.75
CA ALA A 134 10.27 -1.10 -20.40
C ALA A 134 10.35 -1.77 -19.02
N ALA A 135 11.49 -2.35 -18.69
CA ALA A 135 11.72 -2.96 -17.39
C ALA A 135 11.66 -1.91 -16.26
N PRO A 136 11.24 -2.28 -15.03
CA PRO A 136 11.16 -1.33 -13.93
C PRO A 136 12.46 -0.56 -13.68
N ALA A 137 13.62 -1.22 -13.77
CA ALA A 137 14.93 -0.60 -13.58
C ALA A 137 15.30 0.42 -14.68
N GLU A 138 14.68 0.36 -15.85
CA GLU A 138 14.85 1.33 -16.93
C GLU A 138 13.90 2.54 -16.79
N LEU A 139 12.75 2.33 -16.19
CA LEU A 139 11.73 3.38 -15.99
C LEU A 139 11.95 4.17 -14.69
N LEU A 140 12.46 3.50 -13.64
CA LEU A 140 12.57 4.05 -12.29
C LEU A 140 14.04 4.20 -11.91
N SER A 141 14.42 5.38 -11.46
CA SER A 141 15.74 5.61 -10.86
C SER A 141 15.85 5.02 -9.46
N GLU A 142 17.06 4.85 -8.98
CA GLU A 142 17.32 4.39 -7.62
C GLU A 142 16.78 5.40 -6.60
N VAL A 143 16.15 4.86 -5.56
CA VAL A 143 15.71 5.60 -4.39
C VAL A 143 16.75 5.41 -3.29
N PRO A 144 17.33 6.47 -2.73
CA PRO A 144 18.26 6.35 -1.61
C PRO A 144 17.61 5.68 -0.39
N ASP A 145 18.26 4.68 0.19
CA ASP A 145 17.76 3.92 1.34
C ASP A 145 17.34 4.82 2.50
N ARG A 146 18.07 5.92 2.75
CA ARG A 146 17.72 6.89 3.79
C ARG A 146 16.31 7.48 3.63
N TRP A 147 15.78 7.59 2.40
CA TRP A 147 14.43 8.09 2.17
C TRP A 147 13.38 7.01 2.46
N VAL A 148 13.67 5.77 2.10
CA VAL A 148 12.82 4.61 2.44
C VAL A 148 12.74 4.46 3.97
N VAL A 149 13.87 4.57 4.65
CA VAL A 149 13.94 4.51 6.12
C VAL A 149 13.19 5.68 6.76
N ALA A 150 13.36 6.90 6.25
CA ALA A 150 12.66 8.08 6.78
C ALA A 150 11.13 7.99 6.58
N ALA A 151 10.67 7.51 5.43
CA ALA A 151 9.25 7.26 5.18
C ALA A 151 8.70 6.18 6.12
N GLY A 152 9.46 5.10 6.33
CA GLY A 152 9.12 4.03 7.28
C GLY A 152 9.01 4.55 8.73
N ASP A 153 9.98 5.37 9.19
CA ASP A 153 9.90 5.97 10.55
C ASP A 153 8.67 6.85 10.70
N ALA A 154 8.42 7.72 9.73
CA ALA A 154 7.27 8.60 9.75
C ALA A 154 5.95 7.80 9.82
N GLN A 155 5.81 6.72 9.04
CA GLN A 155 4.63 5.85 9.07
C GLN A 155 4.47 5.18 10.44
N LEU A 156 5.56 4.65 11.04
CA LEU A 156 5.52 4.06 12.37
C LEU A 156 5.18 5.10 13.46
N ALA A 157 5.65 6.34 13.31
CA ALA A 157 5.31 7.45 14.20
C ALA A 157 3.83 7.81 14.13
N ASP A 158 3.28 7.91 12.93
CA ASP A 158 1.86 8.20 12.71
C ASP A 158 0.98 7.11 13.35
N TRP A 159 1.30 5.84 13.15
CA TRP A 159 0.56 4.74 13.79
C TRP A 159 0.71 4.70 15.31
N GLN A 160 1.87 5.03 15.83
CA GLN A 160 2.08 5.15 17.26
C GLN A 160 1.24 6.29 17.87
N ALA A 161 1.05 7.40 17.13
CA ALA A 161 0.21 8.51 17.54
C ALA A 161 -1.29 8.18 17.48
N ILE A 162 -1.72 7.35 16.52
CA ILE A 162 -3.11 6.87 16.43
C ILE A 162 -3.44 5.96 17.62
N GLY A 163 -2.49 5.20 18.11
CA GLY A 163 -2.67 4.29 19.23
C GLY A 163 -3.35 2.98 18.84
N ASP A 164 -4.41 2.60 19.57
CA ASP A 164 -5.11 1.32 19.35
C ASP A 164 -5.96 1.34 18.08
N ASP A 165 -5.59 0.50 17.12
CA ASP A 165 -6.33 0.28 15.86
C ASP A 165 -6.42 -1.23 15.55
N PRO A 166 -7.30 -1.97 16.24
CA PRO A 166 -7.41 -3.41 16.11
C PRO A 166 -7.66 -3.93 14.69
N PRO A 167 -8.47 -3.26 13.84
CA PRO A 167 -8.65 -3.67 12.45
C PRO A 167 -7.36 -3.69 11.64
N HIS A 168 -6.43 -2.79 11.91
CA HIS A 168 -5.18 -2.64 11.16
C HIS A 168 -3.94 -3.18 11.89
N ALA A 169 -4.09 -3.75 13.09
CA ALA A 169 -2.97 -4.23 13.90
C ALA A 169 -2.06 -5.24 13.16
N GLU A 170 -2.63 -6.15 12.34
CA GLU A 170 -1.84 -7.07 11.49
C GLU A 170 -0.95 -6.30 10.52
N LEU A 171 -1.53 -5.33 9.81
CA LEU A 171 -0.81 -4.49 8.87
C LEU A 171 0.31 -3.72 9.56
N THR A 172 0.00 -3.06 10.66
CA THR A 172 0.92 -2.26 11.46
C THR A 172 2.14 -3.08 11.93
N VAL A 173 1.87 -4.24 12.55
CA VAL A 173 2.91 -5.14 13.07
C VAL A 173 3.82 -5.65 11.95
N LEU A 174 3.26 -6.15 10.87
CA LEU A 174 4.06 -6.74 9.78
C LEU A 174 4.78 -5.68 8.95
N THR A 175 4.24 -4.46 8.86
CA THR A 175 4.96 -3.35 8.23
C THR A 175 6.11 -2.86 9.12
N ALA A 176 5.93 -2.80 10.43
CA ALA A 176 7.05 -2.53 11.35
C ALA A 176 8.20 -3.54 11.17
N CYS A 177 7.88 -4.83 11.03
CA CYS A 177 8.88 -5.86 10.74
C CYS A 177 9.59 -5.62 9.38
N ARG A 178 8.86 -5.16 8.35
CA ARG A 178 9.46 -4.82 7.05
C ARG A 178 10.42 -3.64 7.15
N VAL A 179 10.03 -2.58 7.89
CA VAL A 179 10.89 -1.43 8.15
C VAL A 179 12.15 -1.86 8.91
N TRP A 180 12.00 -2.66 9.96
CA TRP A 180 13.14 -3.17 10.72
C TRP A 180 14.10 -3.98 9.84
N ARG A 181 13.57 -4.92 9.04
CA ARG A 181 14.41 -5.72 8.15
C ARG A 181 15.10 -4.89 7.09
N PHE A 182 14.41 -3.89 6.51
CA PHE A 182 15.00 -2.99 5.52
C PHE A 182 16.17 -2.20 6.11
N VAL A 183 16.05 -1.72 7.34
CA VAL A 183 17.14 -1.00 8.02
C VAL A 183 18.37 -1.90 8.24
N GLU A 184 18.18 -3.17 8.56
CA GLU A 184 19.30 -4.09 8.81
C GLU A 184 19.91 -4.69 7.53
N GLU A 185 19.11 -4.95 6.50
CA GLU A 185 19.54 -5.70 5.31
C GLU A 185 19.54 -4.88 4.01
N GLY A 186 18.96 -3.68 3.99
CA GLY A 186 18.85 -2.87 2.77
C GLY A 186 17.96 -3.50 1.70
N ARG A 187 17.06 -4.43 2.06
CA ARG A 187 16.28 -5.19 1.09
C ARG A 187 14.81 -5.23 1.44
N HIS A 188 13.96 -5.00 0.42
CA HIS A 188 12.53 -5.18 0.55
C HIS A 188 12.17 -6.67 0.65
N CYS A 189 11.07 -6.94 1.37
CA CYS A 189 10.55 -8.28 1.53
C CYS A 189 9.03 -8.26 1.75
N SER A 190 8.41 -9.43 1.67
CA SER A 190 6.98 -9.59 1.96
C SER A 190 6.67 -9.46 3.45
N LYS A 191 5.41 -9.18 3.78
CA LYS A 191 4.92 -9.10 5.17
C LYS A 191 5.18 -10.40 5.93
N THR A 192 4.90 -11.55 5.31
CA THR A 192 5.13 -12.87 5.92
C THR A 192 6.61 -13.13 6.15
N ALA A 193 7.47 -12.83 5.17
CA ALA A 193 8.91 -13.01 5.31
C ALA A 193 9.51 -12.11 6.40
N ALA A 194 9.06 -10.83 6.46
CA ALA A 194 9.51 -9.92 7.51
C ALA A 194 9.12 -10.37 8.92
N GLY A 195 7.87 -10.84 9.08
CA GLY A 195 7.41 -11.34 10.37
C GLY A 195 8.17 -12.58 10.84
N ARG A 196 8.46 -13.52 9.93
CA ARG A 196 9.28 -14.72 10.26
C ARG A 196 10.70 -14.32 10.64
N TRP A 197 11.32 -13.47 9.85
CA TRP A 197 12.65 -12.92 10.10
C TRP A 197 12.76 -12.20 11.46
N ALA A 198 11.72 -11.45 11.84
CA ALA A 198 11.66 -10.79 13.15
C ALA A 198 11.60 -11.81 14.31
N LEU A 199 10.83 -12.91 14.15
CA LEU A 199 10.74 -13.97 15.16
C LEU A 199 12.01 -14.80 15.27
N GLU A 200 12.81 -14.93 14.21
CA GLU A 200 14.15 -15.57 14.27
C GLU A 200 15.11 -14.75 15.13
N ARG A 201 14.97 -13.42 15.15
CA ARG A 201 15.81 -12.50 15.95
C ARG A 201 15.32 -12.32 17.39
N ASP A 202 14.02 -12.30 17.55
CA ASP A 202 13.38 -12.18 18.85
C ASP A 202 12.13 -13.08 18.93
N PRO A 203 12.29 -14.31 19.41
CA PRO A 203 11.17 -15.24 19.57
C PRO A 203 10.11 -14.80 20.58
N THR A 204 10.33 -13.75 21.36
CA THR A 204 9.38 -13.27 22.37
C THR A 204 8.30 -12.36 21.80
N LEU A 205 8.42 -11.88 20.56
CA LEU A 205 7.50 -10.97 19.90
C LEU A 205 6.11 -11.61 19.62
N GLN A 206 5.28 -11.63 20.65
CA GLN A 206 3.95 -12.26 20.57
C GLN A 206 3.05 -11.57 19.54
N ALA A 207 3.06 -10.22 19.46
CA ALA A 207 2.29 -9.48 18.46
C ALA A 207 2.61 -9.93 17.02
N VAL A 208 3.88 -10.21 16.70
CA VAL A 208 4.31 -10.70 15.39
C VAL A 208 3.77 -12.11 15.13
N ARG A 209 3.79 -12.98 16.14
CA ARG A 209 3.24 -14.33 16.07
C ARG A 209 1.75 -14.32 15.76
N ASP A 210 1.00 -13.46 16.46
CA ASP A 210 -0.43 -13.32 16.29
C ASP A 210 -0.79 -12.66 14.96
N ALA A 211 -0.02 -11.67 14.50
CA ALA A 211 -0.17 -11.09 13.18
C ALA A 211 0.05 -12.12 12.05
N LEU A 212 1.06 -12.98 12.14
CA LEU A 212 1.30 -14.05 11.18
C LEU A 212 0.20 -15.13 11.19
N ARG A 213 -0.37 -15.46 12.36
CA ARG A 213 -1.53 -16.36 12.45
C ARG A 213 -2.75 -15.75 11.77
N ARG A 214 -3.07 -14.51 12.11
CA ARG A 214 -4.20 -13.76 11.52
C ARG A 214 -4.05 -13.66 10.00
N ARG A 215 -2.83 -13.43 9.51
CA ARG A 215 -2.55 -13.40 8.07
C ARG A 215 -2.85 -14.73 7.37
N ARG A 216 -2.65 -15.87 8.03
CA ARG A 216 -3.01 -17.21 7.49
C ARG A 216 -4.50 -17.53 7.55
N GLY A 217 -5.33 -16.64 8.08
CA GLY A 217 -6.79 -16.86 8.21
C GLY A 217 -7.20 -17.60 9.48
N ASP A 218 -6.27 -17.86 10.40
CA ASP A 218 -6.60 -18.40 11.71
C ASP A 218 -7.44 -17.36 12.46
N PRO A 219 -8.62 -17.71 13.04
CA PRO A 219 -9.44 -16.80 13.86
C PRO A 219 -8.70 -16.48 15.15
N ALA A 220 -7.76 -15.59 15.01
CA ALA A 220 -6.79 -15.29 16.04
C ALA A 220 -7.39 -14.41 17.11
N ARG A 221 -6.84 -14.55 18.32
CA ARG A 221 -6.97 -13.55 19.39
C ARG A 221 -6.71 -12.16 18.83
N PRO A 222 -7.38 -11.12 19.34
CA PRO A 222 -7.00 -9.75 19.08
C PRO A 222 -5.50 -9.58 19.36
N ILE A 223 -4.79 -8.89 18.47
CA ILE A 223 -3.38 -8.55 18.72
C ILE A 223 -3.40 -7.50 19.84
N ASP A 224 -2.63 -7.72 20.89
CA ASP A 224 -2.57 -6.85 22.05
C ASP A 224 -2.00 -5.47 21.67
N PRO A 225 -2.76 -4.38 21.84
CA PRO A 225 -2.31 -3.03 21.50
C PRO A 225 -1.04 -2.59 22.22
N ALA A 226 -0.85 -3.03 23.46
CA ALA A 226 0.36 -2.70 24.22
C ALA A 226 1.60 -3.33 23.57
N GLN A 227 1.49 -4.57 23.09
CA GLN A 227 2.58 -5.24 22.36
C GLN A 227 2.82 -4.63 20.99
N VAL A 228 1.78 -4.16 20.30
CA VAL A 228 1.92 -3.37 19.04
C VAL A 228 2.74 -2.12 19.32
N SER A 229 2.34 -1.31 20.30
CA SER A 229 3.05 -0.09 20.70
C SER A 229 4.50 -0.35 21.09
N GLN A 230 4.76 -1.42 21.84
CA GLN A 230 6.12 -1.84 22.22
C GLN A 230 6.97 -2.19 21.01
N LEU A 231 6.40 -2.93 20.03
CA LEU A 231 7.09 -3.27 18.78
C LEU A 231 7.43 -2.02 17.97
N LEU A 232 6.47 -1.10 17.78
CA LEU A 232 6.71 0.15 17.07
C LEU A 232 7.85 0.96 17.72
N ALA A 233 7.79 1.14 19.03
CA ALA A 233 8.83 1.84 19.78
C ALA A 233 10.18 1.14 19.67
N MET A 234 10.21 -0.19 19.72
CA MET A 234 11.41 -1.00 19.59
C MET A 234 12.05 -0.84 18.21
N VAL A 235 11.25 -0.91 17.13
CA VAL A 235 11.74 -0.74 15.77
C VAL A 235 12.25 0.69 15.57
N ARG A 236 11.49 1.71 15.95
CA ARG A 236 11.90 3.11 15.81
C ARG A 236 13.24 3.43 16.51
N ARG A 237 13.51 2.85 17.68
CA ARG A 237 14.82 3.01 18.33
C ARG A 237 16.01 2.42 17.56
N ARG A 238 15.75 1.52 16.60
CA ARG A 238 16.80 0.93 15.73
C ARG A 238 17.06 1.75 14.47
N LEU A 239 16.21 2.75 14.18
CA LEU A 239 16.35 3.55 12.97
C LEU A 239 17.52 4.54 13.10
N PRO A 240 18.31 4.73 12.03
CA PRO A 240 19.37 5.75 12.01
C PRO A 240 18.76 7.14 12.23
N GLY A 241 19.19 7.87 13.24
CA GLY A 241 18.71 9.22 13.55
C GLY A 241 17.74 9.32 14.74
N ALA A 242 17.32 8.20 15.35
CA ALA A 242 16.44 8.21 16.54
C ALA A 242 17.03 8.95 17.76
N HIS A 243 18.30 9.32 17.75
CA HIS A 243 19.03 9.96 18.85
C HIS A 243 19.38 11.42 18.60
N GLY A 244 18.86 12.08 17.54
CA GLY A 244 19.36 13.40 17.17
C GLY A 244 18.38 14.41 16.57
N ALA A 245 17.06 14.23 16.63
CA ALA A 245 16.13 15.19 16.06
C ALA A 245 14.95 15.50 16.98
N SER A 246 15.24 16.16 18.11
CA SER A 246 14.26 17.05 18.74
C SER A 246 14.45 18.45 18.12
N ALA A 247 13.89 18.69 16.95
CA ALA A 247 13.71 20.02 16.39
C ALA A 247 12.48 20.03 15.50
N ALA A 248 11.47 20.73 16.00
CA ALA A 248 10.19 20.99 15.41
C ALA A 248 10.24 21.32 13.91
N VAL A 249 9.53 20.53 13.11
CA VAL A 249 8.81 21.06 11.94
C VAL A 249 7.34 20.74 12.17
N SER A 250 6.65 21.71 12.75
CA SER A 250 5.20 21.74 12.83
C SER A 250 4.65 21.99 11.42
N HIS A 251 4.52 20.94 10.63
CA HIS A 251 3.55 20.92 9.56
C HIS A 251 2.35 20.17 10.10
N ARG A 252 1.24 20.86 10.26
CA ARG A 252 -0.10 20.23 10.35
C ARG A 252 -0.31 19.49 9.04
N SER A 253 0.22 18.28 8.96
CA SER A 253 -0.23 17.30 7.98
C SER A 253 -1.64 16.90 8.39
N ASP A 254 -2.55 16.88 7.42
CA ASP A 254 -3.89 16.31 7.55
C ASP A 254 -3.79 14.84 7.98
N LEU A 255 -3.54 14.64 9.27
CA LEU A 255 -3.52 13.35 9.95
C LEU A 255 -4.94 12.82 10.00
N GLY A 256 -5.38 12.15 8.98
CA GLY A 256 -6.74 11.59 9.00
C GLY A 256 -7.17 10.80 7.79
N ARG A 257 -6.44 10.80 6.69
CA ARG A 257 -6.97 10.21 5.45
C ARG A 257 -6.85 8.70 5.34
N TRP A 258 -5.95 8.07 6.04
CA TRP A 258 -5.78 6.61 5.99
C TRP A 258 -6.59 5.85 7.04
N ALA A 259 -6.97 6.48 8.13
CA ALA A 259 -7.76 5.86 9.19
C ALA A 259 -9.25 6.17 9.13
N THR A 260 -9.67 7.27 8.49
CA THR A 260 -11.07 7.67 8.49
C THR A 260 -11.44 8.45 7.23
N SER A 261 -11.80 7.79 6.13
CA SER A 261 -12.86 8.34 5.31
C SER A 261 -14.17 8.25 6.13
N ARG A 262 -14.34 9.14 7.10
CA ARG A 262 -15.66 9.39 7.67
C ARG A 262 -16.37 10.33 6.70
N PRO A 263 -17.42 9.87 6.00
CA PRO A 263 -18.27 10.77 5.26
C PRO A 263 -18.96 11.72 6.23
N ASP A 264 -19.09 12.96 5.80
CA ASP A 264 -19.85 14.01 6.44
C ASP A 264 -21.24 13.48 6.89
N ARG A 265 -21.59 13.74 8.15
CA ARG A 265 -22.79 13.20 8.81
C ARG A 265 -24.05 13.96 8.35
N GLY A 266 -24.44 13.75 7.08
CA GLY A 266 -25.66 14.44 6.65
C GLY A 266 -26.55 13.70 5.65
N ARG A 267 -26.02 13.01 4.66
CA ARG A 267 -26.84 12.46 3.56
C ARG A 267 -26.43 11.11 2.95
N GLU A 268 -25.40 10.44 3.44
CA GLU A 268 -24.92 9.17 2.85
C GLU A 268 -25.03 7.94 3.76
N ARG A 269 -25.93 7.95 4.75
CA ARG A 269 -26.02 6.85 5.74
C ARG A 269 -26.43 5.50 5.14
N ASP A 270 -27.10 5.47 4.00
CA ASP A 270 -27.63 4.20 3.45
C ASP A 270 -26.67 3.48 2.49
N THR A 271 -25.82 4.20 1.75
CA THR A 271 -24.88 3.58 0.80
C THR A 271 -23.65 3.00 1.49
N VAL A 272 -23.13 3.68 2.53
CA VAL A 272 -21.97 3.24 3.31
C VAL A 272 -22.30 2.03 4.19
N ARG A 273 -23.54 1.87 4.65
CA ARG A 273 -23.97 0.67 5.38
C ARG A 273 -23.92 -0.60 4.50
N ARG A 274 -24.17 -0.50 3.20
CA ARG A 274 -24.06 -1.63 2.27
C ARG A 274 -22.63 -2.05 1.99
N CYS A 275 -21.67 -1.13 1.97
CA CYS A 275 -20.24 -1.45 1.77
C CYS A 275 -19.56 -2.02 3.01
N ARG A 276 -20.07 -1.75 4.24
CA ARG A 276 -19.52 -2.29 5.49
C ARG A 276 -20.14 -3.61 5.96
N GLY A 277 -21.21 -4.08 5.31
CA GLY A 277 -22.13 -5.08 5.86
C GLY A 277 -22.07 -6.48 5.28
N ARG A 278 -21.09 -6.90 4.49
CA ARG A 278 -21.08 -8.27 3.95
C ARG A 278 -19.69 -8.89 3.81
N TRP A 279 -19.05 -9.14 4.91
CA TRP A 279 -18.04 -10.19 5.02
C TRP A 279 -18.44 -11.17 6.13
N THR A 280 -19.63 -11.77 6.01
CA THR A 280 -19.94 -13.00 6.71
C THR A 280 -19.62 -14.14 5.77
N LEU A 281 -18.65 -14.95 6.14
CA LEU A 281 -18.36 -16.25 5.55
C LEU A 281 -19.67 -17.06 5.50
N ARG A 282 -20.17 -17.34 4.29
CA ARG A 282 -21.16 -18.42 4.10
C ARG A 282 -20.44 -19.73 4.35
N GLN A 283 -20.85 -20.41 5.40
CA GLN A 283 -20.52 -21.83 5.57
C GLN A 283 -21.13 -22.63 4.41
N PRO A 284 -20.44 -23.64 3.87
CA PRO A 284 -21.03 -24.56 2.91
C PRO A 284 -22.13 -25.37 3.62
N PRO A 285 -23.18 -25.81 2.88
CA PRO A 285 -24.22 -26.66 3.43
C PRO A 285 -23.66 -28.02 3.85
N PRO A 286 -24.24 -28.64 4.88
CA PRO A 286 -23.84 -30.01 5.27
C PRO A 286 -24.13 -31.00 4.15
N THR A 287 -23.16 -31.79 3.81
CA THR A 287 -23.31 -32.97 2.94
C THR A 287 -24.19 -33.99 3.65
N MET A 288 -25.29 -34.39 2.99
CA MET A 288 -26.02 -35.63 3.31
C MET A 288 -25.20 -36.83 2.87
#